data_1ac31c0524c72547ef1b18e068e132fa
#
_entry.id   1ac31c0524c72547ef1b18e068e132fa
#
_cell.length_a   1.000
_cell.length_b   1.000
_cell.length_c   1.000
_cell.angle_alpha   90.00
_cell.angle_beta   90.00
_cell.angle_gamma   90.00
#
_symmetry.space_group_name_H-M   'P 1'
#
loop_
_entity.id
_entity.type
_entity.pdbx_description
1 polymer ?
#
loop_
_entity_poly.entity_id
_entity_poly.type
_entity_poly.pdbx_seq_one_letter_code
_entity_poly.pdbx_strand_id
1 'polypeptide(L)'
;MLFYTKTYIKLPFLKGIILKESLFVYGTLMPNCPNAFVLENIVGKFVKASVKGKLIDAGWSASMGYPGIRLDAGNDTIHGFLFYSDNLINHWDNLDKFEGEEFERKEVIVERFDEMEVQTYIYVLKDEIVLIHDENR
;
A
#
# COMPACT_ATOMS: atom_id res chain seq x y z
N MET A 1 -25.40 -14.73 8.77
CA MET A 1 -25.28 -14.17 8.20
C MET A 1 -24.83 -13.75 7.98
N LEU A 2 -24.75 -13.63 8.06
CA LEU A 2 -24.69 -12.96 7.37
C LEU A 2 -24.06 -12.81 7.12
N PHE A 3 -23.87 -12.83 7.14
CA PHE A 3 -23.64 -12.36 6.43
C PHE A 3 -23.01 -12.16 6.38
N TYR A 4 -22.77 -12.14 6.63
CA TYR A 4 -22.50 -11.57 6.13
C TYR A 4 -21.57 -11.72 6.21
N THR A 5 -21.38 -12.10 6.47
CA THR A 5 -20.79 -11.99 6.16
C THR A 5 -20.05 -12.20 5.87
N LYS A 6 -19.71 -12.57 5.73
CA LYS A 6 -19.16 -12.40 5.20
C LYS A 6 -19.00 -12.14 4.60
N THR A 7 -19.47 -11.78 4.46
CA THR A 7 -19.69 -11.30 3.64
C THR A 7 -20.16 -10.94 3.28
N TYR A 8 -20.59 -10.60 3.08
CA TYR A 8 -21.30 -10.01 2.48
C TYR A 8 -21.48 -9.76 1.93
N ILE A 9 -21.80 -9.78 1.77
CA ILE A 9 -22.08 -9.63 1.09
C ILE A 9 -22.03 -9.85 0.31
N LYS A 10 -22.38 -10.24 0.26
CA LYS A 10 -22.21 -10.38 -0.89
C LYS A 10 -22.58 -9.63 -2.05
N LEU A 11 -22.41 -8.77 -2.35
CA LEU A 11 -22.86 -7.97 -3.48
C LEU A 11 -21.63 -7.55 -4.26
N PRO A 12 -21.42 -8.06 -5.49
CA PRO A 12 -20.15 -7.84 -6.19
C PRO A 12 -19.81 -6.37 -6.43
N PHE A 13 -20.79 -5.54 -6.76
CA PHE A 13 -20.51 -4.14 -7.02
C PHE A 13 -20.07 -3.40 -5.74
N LEU A 14 -20.58 -3.80 -4.60
CA LEU A 14 -20.15 -3.22 -3.33
C LEU A 14 -18.72 -3.61 -3.02
N LYS A 15 -18.33 -4.82 -3.33
CA LYS A 15 -16.96 -5.25 -3.12
C LYS A 15 -15.99 -4.38 -3.92
N GLY A 16 -16.33 -4.10 -5.17
CA GLY A 16 -15.49 -3.24 -5.99
C GLY A 16 -15.32 -1.86 -5.42
N ILE A 17 -16.39 -1.28 -4.89
CA ILE A 17 -16.32 0.04 -4.28
C ILE A 17 -15.44 0.01 -3.05
N ILE A 18 -15.62 -0.98 -2.18
CA ILE A 18 -14.85 -1.09 -0.93
C ILE A 18 -13.36 -1.21 -1.23
N LEU A 19 -12.99 -2.03 -2.22
CA LEU A 19 -11.59 -2.27 -2.53
C LEU A 19 -10.84 -1.00 -2.93
N LYS A 20 -11.55 0.01 -3.44
CA LYS A 20 -10.92 1.23 -3.92
C LYS A 20 -10.71 2.26 -2.84
N GLU A 21 -11.11 1.97 -1.61
CA GLU A 21 -11.08 2.95 -0.51
C GLU A 21 -9.98 2.70 0.49
N SER A 22 -8.95 1.97 0.12
CA SER A 22 -7.84 1.74 1.05
C SER A 22 -6.50 1.67 0.32
N LEU A 23 -5.44 1.98 1.08
CA LEU A 23 -4.07 1.95 0.60
C LEU A 23 -3.19 1.40 1.72
N PHE A 24 -2.36 0.40 1.41
CA PHE A 24 -1.38 -0.09 2.37
C PHE A 24 -0.11 0.73 2.23
N VAL A 25 0.37 1.29 3.34
CA VAL A 25 1.59 2.11 3.36
C VAL A 25 2.61 1.46 4.29
N TYR A 26 3.86 1.49 3.87
CA TYR A 26 4.96 0.85 4.60
C TYR A 26 6.21 1.72 4.67
N GLY A 27 6.12 2.97 4.17
CA GLY A 27 7.26 3.89 4.08
C GLY A 27 6.95 5.26 4.64
N THR A 28 7.33 6.31 3.90
CA THR A 28 7.27 7.68 4.42
C THR A 28 5.85 8.20 4.65
N LEU A 29 4.85 7.55 4.06
CA LEU A 29 3.45 7.95 4.24
C LEU A 29 2.83 7.45 5.54
N MET A 30 3.52 6.57 6.27
CA MET A 30 3.01 6.05 7.54
C MET A 30 2.86 7.14 8.58
N PRO A 31 1.99 6.94 9.61
CA PRO A 31 1.89 7.88 10.72
C PRO A 31 3.26 8.14 11.33
N ASN A 32 3.52 9.41 11.66
CA ASN A 32 4.77 9.85 12.29
C ASN A 32 6.00 9.69 11.41
N CYS A 33 5.83 9.50 10.11
CA CYS A 33 6.95 9.42 9.16
C CYS A 33 7.04 10.71 8.36
N PRO A 34 8.16 10.92 7.63
CA PRO A 34 8.43 12.24 7.03
C PRO A 34 7.34 12.82 6.15
N ASN A 35 6.60 11.97 5.45
CA ASN A 35 5.55 12.43 4.54
C ASN A 35 4.14 12.06 5.01
N ALA A 36 3.99 11.85 6.32
CA ALA A 36 2.68 11.48 6.88
C ALA A 36 1.60 12.51 6.53
N PHE A 37 1.98 13.77 6.38
CA PHE A 37 1.01 14.84 6.10
C PHE A 37 0.24 14.60 4.80
N VAL A 38 0.81 13.85 3.87
CA VAL A 38 0.15 13.59 2.57
C VAL A 38 -1.19 12.89 2.79
N LEU A 39 -1.21 11.85 3.63
CA LEU A 39 -2.46 11.14 3.93
C LEU A 39 -3.25 11.80 5.03
N GLU A 40 -2.58 12.48 5.97
CA GLU A 40 -3.29 13.16 7.04
C GLU A 40 -4.19 14.27 6.54
N ASN A 41 -3.90 14.79 5.36
CA ASN A 41 -4.77 15.79 4.72
C ASN A 41 -5.98 15.17 4.03
N ILE A 42 -6.07 13.85 4.01
CA ILE A 42 -7.22 13.12 3.49
C ILE A 42 -7.95 12.53 4.69
N VAL A 43 -9.26 12.74 4.76
CA VAL A 43 -10.04 12.22 5.88
C VAL A 43 -10.05 10.70 5.83
N GLY A 44 -9.59 10.05 6.90
CA GLY A 44 -9.53 8.60 6.95
C GLY A 44 -8.93 8.11 8.25
N LYS A 45 -8.64 6.81 8.29
CA LYS A 45 -8.05 6.21 9.50
C LYS A 45 -7.06 5.13 9.12
N PHE A 46 -6.13 4.88 10.04
CA PHE A 46 -5.06 3.90 9.87
C PHE A 46 -5.34 2.65 10.72
N VAL A 47 -5.06 1.48 10.15
CA VAL A 47 -5.18 0.20 10.84
C VAL A 47 -3.90 -0.59 10.58
N LYS A 48 -3.29 -1.13 11.63
CA LYS A 48 -2.05 -1.90 11.49
C LYS A 48 -2.28 -3.14 10.62
N ALA A 49 -1.33 -3.43 9.74
CA ALA A 49 -1.43 -4.54 8.83
C ALA A 49 -0.03 -4.95 8.38
N SER A 50 0.05 -6.06 7.64
CA SER A 50 1.32 -6.52 7.08
C SER A 50 1.09 -7.14 5.72
N VAL A 51 2.18 -7.19 4.93
CA VAL A 51 2.15 -7.79 3.60
C VAL A 51 3.41 -8.66 3.44
N LYS A 52 3.33 -9.66 2.60
CA LYS A 52 4.50 -10.49 2.26
C LYS A 52 5.20 -9.92 1.05
N GLY A 53 6.54 -9.89 1.12
CA GLY A 53 7.34 -9.37 0.03
C GLY A 53 8.77 -9.18 0.46
N LYS A 54 9.49 -8.29 -0.21
CA LYS A 54 10.86 -7.96 0.14
C LYS A 54 11.09 -6.48 -0.05
N LEU A 55 11.77 -5.87 0.93
CA LEU A 55 12.18 -4.47 0.82
C LEU A 55 13.46 -4.38 0.01
N ILE A 56 13.47 -3.48 -0.96
CA ILE A 56 14.61 -3.27 -1.86
C ILE A 56 15.13 -1.86 -1.60
N ASP A 57 16.43 -1.74 -1.40
CA ASP A 57 17.08 -0.46 -1.12
C ASP A 57 17.22 0.35 -2.41
N ALA A 58 16.09 0.81 -2.92
CA ALA A 58 15.98 1.56 -4.16
C ALA A 58 14.75 2.44 -4.11
N GLY A 59 14.68 3.41 -5.04
CA GLY A 59 13.60 4.36 -5.07
C GLY A 59 13.98 5.66 -4.39
N TRP A 60 13.17 6.69 -4.60
CA TRP A 60 13.53 8.04 -4.15
C TRP A 60 13.64 8.18 -2.63
N SER A 61 12.92 7.36 -1.88
CA SER A 61 12.91 7.48 -0.42
C SER A 61 13.95 6.59 0.26
N ALA A 62 14.70 5.79 -0.51
CA ALA A 62 15.67 4.86 0.08
C ALA A 62 16.76 5.60 0.86
N SER A 63 17.18 6.76 0.38
CA SER A 63 18.21 7.55 1.06
C SER A 63 17.75 8.05 2.42
N MET A 64 16.45 8.09 2.66
CA MET A 64 15.89 8.47 3.96
C MET A 64 15.62 7.26 4.86
N GLY A 65 16.03 6.06 4.43
CA GLY A 65 15.82 4.86 5.20
C GLY A 65 14.50 4.14 4.92
N TYR A 66 13.85 4.45 3.82
CA TYR A 66 12.55 3.88 3.47
C TYR A 66 12.63 3.20 2.10
N PRO A 67 13.11 1.95 2.04
CA PRO A 67 13.23 1.22 0.77
C PRO A 67 11.85 0.91 0.18
N GLY A 68 11.84 0.61 -1.12
CA GLY A 68 10.63 0.20 -1.80
C GLY A 68 10.40 -1.30 -1.68
N ILE A 69 9.19 -1.75 -2.00
CA ILE A 69 8.83 -3.16 -1.87
C ILE A 69 8.72 -3.80 -3.25
N ARG A 70 9.10 -5.09 -3.31
CA ARG A 70 8.76 -6.00 -4.41
C ARG A 70 8.00 -7.17 -3.83
N LEU A 71 6.82 -7.43 -4.39
CA LEU A 71 5.93 -8.43 -3.81
C LEU A 71 6.36 -9.85 -4.14
N ASP A 72 7.01 -10.05 -5.28
CA ASP A 72 7.37 -11.38 -5.78
C ASP A 72 8.84 -11.74 -5.51
N ALA A 73 9.57 -10.91 -4.78
CA ALA A 73 11.01 -11.08 -4.60
C ALA A 73 11.37 -11.77 -3.30
N GLY A 74 10.39 -12.08 -2.45
CA GLY A 74 10.66 -12.73 -1.18
C GLY A 74 9.37 -12.93 -0.41
N ASN A 75 9.49 -13.42 0.80
CA ASN A 75 8.34 -13.76 1.62
C ASN A 75 8.49 -13.23 3.04
N ASP A 76 9.19 -12.12 3.19
CA ASP A 76 9.32 -11.45 4.47
C ASP A 76 8.01 -10.82 4.86
N THR A 77 7.76 -10.71 6.17
CA THR A 77 6.61 -9.98 6.67
C THR A 77 6.98 -8.51 6.80
N ILE A 78 6.30 -7.67 6.05
CA ILE A 78 6.57 -6.23 6.05
C ILE A 78 5.39 -5.54 6.74
N HIS A 79 5.69 -4.87 7.85
CA HIS A 79 4.68 -4.21 8.67
C HIS A 79 4.41 -2.81 8.17
N GLY A 80 3.14 -2.40 8.25
CA GLY A 80 2.72 -1.08 7.84
C GLY A 80 1.31 -0.81 8.31
N PHE A 81 0.60 0.00 7.54
CA PHE A 81 -0.75 0.41 7.90
C PHE A 81 -1.65 0.38 6.67
N LEU A 82 -2.89 -0.04 6.88
CA LEU A 82 -3.95 0.22 5.93
C LEU A 82 -4.54 1.59 6.22
N PHE A 83 -4.62 2.43 5.20
CA PHE A 83 -5.28 3.72 5.28
C PHE A 83 -6.64 3.59 4.60
N TYR A 84 -7.71 3.75 5.37
CA TYR A 84 -9.08 3.68 4.86
C TYR A 84 -9.64 5.09 4.71
N SER A 85 -10.20 5.39 3.55
CA SER A 85 -10.83 6.69 3.33
C SER A 85 -11.82 6.61 2.17
N ASP A 86 -13.01 7.12 2.40
CA ASP A 86 -14.01 7.23 1.32
C ASP A 86 -13.59 8.24 0.26
N ASN A 87 -12.55 9.03 0.55
CA ASN A 87 -12.12 10.10 -0.34
C ASN A 87 -10.88 9.76 -1.15
N LEU A 88 -10.34 8.55 -1.01
CA LEU A 88 -9.14 8.15 -1.76
C LEU A 88 -9.36 8.24 -3.26
N ILE A 89 -10.56 7.91 -3.72
CA ILE A 89 -10.83 7.90 -5.15
C ILE A 89 -10.57 9.28 -5.79
N ASN A 90 -10.67 10.34 -5.01
CA ASN A 90 -10.43 11.69 -5.51
C ASN A 90 -8.96 12.10 -5.42
N HIS A 91 -8.11 11.24 -4.86
CA HIS A 91 -6.71 11.58 -4.60
C HIS A 91 -5.70 10.66 -5.29
N TRP A 92 -6.16 9.63 -6.01
CA TRP A 92 -5.23 8.68 -6.62
C TRP A 92 -4.25 9.36 -7.58
N ASP A 93 -4.72 10.31 -8.39
CA ASP A 93 -3.82 10.99 -9.33
C ASP A 93 -2.70 11.72 -8.59
N ASN A 94 -3.03 12.40 -7.50
CA ASN A 94 -2.04 13.11 -6.72
C ASN A 94 -1.08 12.17 -6.02
N LEU A 95 -1.58 11.06 -5.50
CA LEU A 95 -0.75 10.06 -4.84
C LEU A 95 0.19 9.38 -5.83
N ASP A 96 -0.30 9.04 -7.01
CA ASP A 96 0.52 8.45 -8.05
C ASP A 96 1.67 9.38 -8.42
N LYS A 97 1.37 10.69 -8.55
CA LYS A 97 2.40 11.68 -8.85
C LYS A 97 3.40 11.84 -7.73
N PHE A 98 2.91 11.79 -6.49
CA PHE A 98 3.79 11.91 -5.32
C PHE A 98 4.78 10.75 -5.27
N GLU A 99 4.31 9.52 -5.51
CA GLU A 99 5.20 8.36 -5.51
C GLU A 99 6.18 8.40 -6.66
N GLY A 100 5.77 8.93 -7.80
CA GLY A 100 6.66 9.15 -8.92
C GLY A 100 6.81 7.95 -9.83
N GLU A 101 7.68 8.12 -10.84
CA GLU A 101 7.79 7.16 -11.93
C GLU A 101 8.50 5.87 -11.55
N GLU A 102 9.18 5.84 -10.42
CA GLU A 102 9.87 4.63 -9.97
C GLU A 102 8.91 3.62 -9.35
N PHE A 103 7.70 4.05 -9.03
CA PHE A 103 6.70 3.22 -8.37
C PHE A 103 5.48 3.03 -9.23
N GLU A 104 4.73 1.96 -8.96
CA GLU A 104 3.42 1.76 -9.57
C GLU A 104 2.45 1.27 -8.51
N ARG A 105 1.19 1.64 -8.69
CA ARG A 105 0.13 1.25 -7.77
C ARG A 105 -0.45 -0.08 -8.22
N LYS A 106 -0.45 -1.08 -7.33
CA LYS A 106 -0.97 -2.42 -7.62
C LYS A 106 -1.94 -2.86 -6.55
N GLU A 107 -2.79 -3.82 -6.90
CA GLU A 107 -3.64 -4.48 -5.94
C GLU A 107 -2.86 -5.57 -5.22
N VAL A 108 -3.16 -5.76 -3.94
CA VAL A 108 -2.47 -6.74 -3.11
C VAL A 108 -3.40 -7.18 -1.99
N ILE A 109 -3.18 -8.39 -1.48
CA ILE A 109 -3.87 -8.86 -0.29
C ILE A 109 -2.92 -8.68 0.89
N VAL A 110 -3.39 -7.98 1.93
CA VAL A 110 -2.62 -7.76 3.15
C VAL A 110 -3.38 -8.37 4.32
N GLU A 111 -2.67 -8.60 5.42
CA GLU A 111 -3.27 -9.15 6.63
C GLU A 111 -3.33 -8.07 7.70
N ARG A 112 -4.53 -7.81 8.22
CA ARG A 112 -4.72 -6.85 9.31
C ARG A 112 -4.23 -7.46 10.63
N PHE A 113 -4.06 -6.59 11.62
CA PHE A 113 -3.64 -7.03 12.96
C PHE A 113 -4.59 -8.06 13.57
N ASP A 114 -5.85 -8.09 13.12
CA ASP A 114 -6.86 -9.04 13.61
C ASP A 114 -6.98 -10.26 12.72
N GLU A 115 -5.97 -10.51 11.87
CA GLU A 115 -5.86 -11.66 10.98
C GLU A 115 -6.85 -11.66 9.82
N MET A 116 -7.57 -10.56 9.62
CA MET A 116 -8.48 -10.42 8.49
C MET A 116 -7.67 -10.07 7.24
N GLU A 117 -7.91 -10.80 6.14
CA GLU A 117 -7.30 -10.49 4.86
C GLU A 117 -8.10 -9.40 4.16
N VAL A 118 -7.39 -8.42 3.59
CA VAL A 118 -8.00 -7.29 2.91
C VAL A 118 -7.32 -7.08 1.58
N GLN A 119 -8.12 -6.98 0.53
CA GLN A 119 -7.60 -6.59 -0.78
C GLN A 119 -7.54 -5.07 -0.84
N THR A 120 -6.37 -4.54 -1.18
CA THR A 120 -6.11 -3.10 -1.13
C THR A 120 -5.13 -2.72 -2.22
N TYR A 121 -4.72 -1.47 -2.24
CA TYR A 121 -3.67 -0.98 -3.15
C TYR A 121 -2.38 -0.78 -2.39
N ILE A 122 -1.27 -0.84 -3.12
CA ILE A 122 0.07 -0.63 -2.59
C ILE A 122 0.93 -0.01 -3.70
N TYR A 123 1.91 0.81 -3.32
CA TYR A 123 2.89 1.30 -4.27
C TYR A 123 4.14 0.42 -4.20
N VAL A 124 4.51 -0.14 -5.35
CA VAL A 124 5.66 -1.06 -5.44
C VAL A 124 6.69 -0.49 -6.41
N LEU A 125 7.95 -0.86 -6.21
CA LEU A 125 9.01 -0.49 -7.15
C LEU A 125 8.77 -1.20 -8.47
N LYS A 126 8.97 -0.48 -9.56
CA LYS A 126 8.92 -1.08 -10.90
C LYS A 126 10.13 -1.99 -11.09
N ASP A 127 9.94 -3.07 -11.83
CA ASP A 127 11.00 -4.08 -12.04
C ASP A 127 12.25 -3.48 -12.66
N GLU A 128 12.10 -2.59 -13.62
CA GLU A 128 13.22 -1.99 -14.32
C GLU A 128 14.10 -1.16 -13.40
N ILE A 129 13.52 -0.53 -12.38
CA ILE A 129 14.29 0.26 -11.41
C ILE A 129 15.20 -0.66 -10.60
N VAL A 130 14.70 -1.82 -10.18
CA VAL A 130 15.50 -2.79 -9.43
C VAL A 130 16.66 -3.27 -10.27
N LEU A 131 16.43 -3.59 -11.55
CA LEU A 131 17.48 -4.06 -12.44
C LEU A 131 18.60 -3.02 -12.62
N ILE A 132 18.22 -1.76 -12.80
CA ILE A 132 19.19 -0.68 -12.95
C ILE A 132 20.06 -0.56 -11.72
N HIS A 133 19.47 -0.61 -10.55
CA HIS A 133 20.21 -0.53 -9.28
C HIS A 133 21.15 -1.71 -9.11
N ASP A 134 20.72 -2.91 -9.47
CA ASP A 134 21.57 -4.09 -9.38
C ASP A 134 22.77 -3.99 -10.29
N GLU A 135 22.59 -3.48 -11.49
CA GLU A 135 23.68 -3.33 -12.44
C GLU A 135 24.72 -2.30 -12.00
N ASN A 136 24.32 -1.34 -11.20
CA ASN A 136 25.19 -0.26 -10.75
C ASN A 136 25.95 -0.61 -9.49
N ARG A 137 25.77 -1.80 -8.97
CA ARG A 137 26.49 -2.26 -7.78
C ARG A 137 27.70 -3.09 -8.17
#